data_6301380b92c0bf4791f240cb8939d523
#
_entry.id   6301380b92c0bf4791f240cb8939d523
#
_cell.length_a   1.000
_cell.length_b   1.000
_cell.length_c   1.000
_cell.angle_alpha   90.00
_cell.angle_beta   90.00
_cell.angle_gamma   90.00
#
_symmetry.space_group_name_H-M   'P 1'
#
loop_
_entity.id
_entity.type
_entity.pdbx_description
1 polymer ?
#
loop_
_entity_poly.entity_id
_entity_poly.type
_entity_poly.pdbx_seq_one_letter_code
_entity_poly.pdbx_strand_id
1 'polypeptide(L)'
;MGHMPEMSGTLADAAERLAASASASASASAPMDAVAAAAEVTRRADDLLRRAVETARAAGRTWQEIGDVLGTTRQAAFQRFGRPADPRTGAPMAANVLPEAARRAVAVLADLAAGDWEAARRDFDDTMRDAIGTDRLASVWAQVIGTVGAYERMGAPVVHQAGDHTVVDVVLFFEAGEMTGKVAYSRDAKVAGLYITPPGKAP
;
A
#
# COMPACT_ATOMS: atom_id res chain seq x y z
N MET A 1 -8.32 -19.65 31.62
CA MET A 1 -7.02 -19.03 31.39
C MET A 1 -6.50 -19.58 30.09
N GLY A 2 -6.89 -18.98 28.97
CA GLY A 2 -6.49 -19.38 27.62
C GLY A 2 -5.21 -18.70 27.23
N HIS A 3 -4.18 -19.47 27.03
CA HIS A 3 -2.90 -19.04 26.50
C HIS A 3 -3.07 -18.79 24.99
N MET A 4 -3.07 -17.51 24.57
CA MET A 4 -2.97 -17.18 23.15
C MET A 4 -1.50 -17.36 22.73
N PRO A 5 -1.21 -18.12 21.65
CA PRO A 5 0.16 -18.22 21.14
C PRO A 5 0.55 -16.87 20.51
N GLU A 6 1.60 -16.26 21.03
CA GLU A 6 2.29 -15.13 20.40
C GLU A 6 2.83 -15.59 19.04
N MET A 7 2.26 -15.10 17.97
CA MET A 7 2.74 -15.31 16.61
C MET A 7 3.88 -14.32 16.29
N SER A 8 4.95 -14.35 17.07
CA SER A 8 6.21 -13.68 16.73
C SER A 8 7.02 -14.57 15.79
N GLY A 9 6.54 -14.74 14.55
CA GLY A 9 7.32 -15.45 13.54
C GLY A 9 8.54 -14.64 13.14
N THR A 10 9.73 -15.17 13.35
CA THR A 10 11.02 -14.57 12.96
C THR A 10 11.26 -14.68 11.44
N LEU A 11 12.25 -13.95 10.91
CA LEU A 11 12.70 -14.12 9.52
C LEU A 11 13.17 -15.57 9.27
N ALA A 12 13.79 -16.19 10.28
CA ALA A 12 14.23 -17.58 10.23
C ALA A 12 13.04 -18.53 10.01
N ASP A 13 11.94 -18.36 10.76
CA ASP A 13 10.73 -19.17 10.62
C ASP A 13 10.09 -19.02 9.23
N ALA A 14 10.17 -17.82 8.64
CA ALA A 14 9.67 -17.59 7.28
C ALA A 14 10.59 -18.26 6.23
N ALA A 15 11.90 -18.21 6.42
CA ALA A 15 12.88 -18.88 5.56
C ALA A 15 12.77 -20.40 5.65
N GLU A 16 12.56 -20.97 6.84
CA GLU A 16 12.32 -22.41 7.01
C GLU A 16 11.05 -22.87 6.33
N ARG A 17 9.95 -22.11 6.42
CA ARG A 17 8.72 -22.41 5.69
C ARG A 17 8.92 -22.38 4.18
N LEU A 18 9.71 -21.43 3.65
CA LEU A 18 10.09 -21.40 2.24
C LEU A 18 10.86 -22.64 1.83
N ALA A 19 11.88 -23.05 2.62
CA ALA A 19 12.67 -24.24 2.36
C ALA A 19 11.81 -25.51 2.40
N ALA A 20 10.91 -25.62 3.37
CA ALA A 20 9.98 -26.74 3.50
C ALA A 20 8.99 -26.81 2.31
N SER A 21 8.45 -25.68 1.86
CA SER A 21 7.52 -25.65 0.72
C SER A 21 8.22 -25.94 -0.62
N ALA A 22 9.49 -25.58 -0.77
CA ALA A 22 10.29 -25.94 -1.94
C ALA A 22 10.60 -27.44 -2.02
N SER A 23 10.59 -28.13 -0.88
CA SER A 23 10.85 -29.58 -0.79
C SER A 23 9.58 -30.43 -0.91
N ALA A 24 8.39 -29.83 -0.83
CA ALA A 24 7.09 -30.52 -0.85
C ALA A 24 6.56 -30.69 -2.30
N SER A 25 7.00 -31.72 -3.00
CA SER A 25 6.70 -31.93 -4.43
C SER A 25 5.33 -32.55 -4.76
N ALA A 26 4.34 -32.58 -3.84
CA ALA A 26 3.20 -33.47 -4.00
C ALA A 26 1.79 -32.83 -4.05
N SER A 27 1.64 -31.50 -3.99
CA SER A 27 0.33 -30.84 -4.02
C SER A 27 0.24 -29.77 -5.11
N ALA A 28 -0.90 -29.65 -5.78
CA ALA A 28 -1.16 -28.61 -6.77
C ALA A 28 -1.07 -27.17 -6.21
N SER A 29 -1.19 -26.99 -4.89
CA SER A 29 -1.02 -25.73 -4.18
C SER A 29 0.45 -25.41 -3.87
N ALA A 30 1.36 -26.39 -3.87
CA ALA A 30 2.76 -26.22 -3.46
C ALA A 30 3.50 -25.07 -4.17
N PRO A 31 3.33 -24.83 -5.49
CA PRO A 31 3.98 -23.70 -6.14
C PRO A 31 3.51 -22.35 -5.62
N MET A 32 2.23 -22.18 -5.32
CA MET A 32 1.66 -20.95 -4.79
C MET A 32 2.01 -20.74 -3.33
N ASP A 33 2.11 -21.80 -2.54
CA ASP A 33 2.58 -21.76 -1.16
C ASP A 33 4.05 -21.33 -1.09
N ALA A 34 4.88 -21.80 -2.02
CA ALA A 34 6.27 -21.37 -2.16
C ALA A 34 6.37 -19.87 -2.52
N VAL A 35 5.52 -19.38 -3.45
CA VAL A 35 5.45 -17.96 -3.80
C VAL A 35 5.01 -17.12 -2.60
N ALA A 36 3.99 -17.56 -1.87
CA ALA A 36 3.51 -16.86 -0.67
C ALA A 36 4.60 -16.79 0.42
N ALA A 37 5.31 -17.90 0.66
CA ALA A 37 6.42 -17.94 1.62
C ALA A 37 7.58 -17.02 1.18
N ALA A 38 7.95 -17.01 -0.10
CA ALA A 38 8.97 -16.13 -0.65
C ALA A 38 8.57 -14.66 -0.50
N ALA A 39 7.33 -14.31 -0.80
CA ALA A 39 6.81 -12.96 -0.62
C ALA A 39 6.85 -12.51 0.85
N GLU A 40 6.55 -13.40 1.79
CA GLU A 40 6.65 -13.12 3.23
C GLU A 40 8.10 -12.87 3.67
N VAL A 41 9.05 -13.70 3.21
CA VAL A 41 10.49 -13.50 3.47
C VAL A 41 10.94 -12.15 2.93
N THR A 42 10.53 -11.80 1.70
CA THR A 42 10.87 -10.51 1.07
C THR A 42 10.33 -9.33 1.88
N ARG A 43 9.06 -9.36 2.30
CA ARG A 43 8.48 -8.31 3.15
C ARG A 43 9.27 -8.11 4.44
N ARG A 44 9.59 -9.21 5.14
CA ARG A 44 10.34 -9.14 6.39
C ARG A 44 11.77 -8.65 6.20
N ALA A 45 12.42 -9.05 5.11
CA ALA A 45 13.74 -8.57 4.75
C ALA A 45 13.72 -7.05 4.45
N ASP A 46 12.72 -6.56 3.73
CA ASP A 46 12.52 -5.14 3.45
C ASP A 46 12.29 -4.32 4.74
N ASP A 47 11.52 -4.84 5.69
CA ASP A 47 11.29 -4.19 6.99
C ASP A 47 12.58 -4.13 7.83
N LEU A 48 13.36 -5.19 7.86
CA LEU A 48 14.65 -5.21 8.54
C LEU A 48 15.64 -4.24 7.90
N LEU A 49 15.70 -4.23 6.57
CA LEU A 49 16.57 -3.32 5.83
C LEU A 49 16.18 -1.86 6.08
N ARG A 50 14.91 -1.54 6.11
CA ARG A 50 14.40 -0.19 6.43
C ARG A 50 14.85 0.25 7.83
N ARG A 51 14.69 -0.61 8.84
CA ARG A 51 15.15 -0.32 10.21
C ARG A 51 16.66 -0.16 10.29
N ALA A 52 17.44 -0.99 9.59
CA ALA A 52 18.89 -0.87 9.54
C ALA A 52 19.35 0.47 8.94
N VAL A 53 18.71 0.90 7.84
CA VAL A 53 18.98 2.20 7.21
C VAL A 53 18.59 3.35 8.15
N GLU A 54 17.45 3.28 8.84
CA GLU A 54 17.04 4.28 9.83
C GLU A 54 18.07 4.38 10.97
N THR A 55 18.55 3.25 11.47
CA THR A 55 19.59 3.19 12.50
C THR A 55 20.92 3.79 11.99
N ALA A 56 21.34 3.47 10.77
CA ALA A 56 22.52 4.03 10.15
C ALA A 56 22.41 5.57 10.00
N ARG A 57 21.26 6.05 9.57
CA ARG A 57 20.98 7.49 9.46
C ARG A 57 20.99 8.19 10.83
N ALA A 58 20.41 7.57 11.85
CA ALA A 58 20.47 8.09 13.22
C ALA A 58 21.91 8.15 13.77
N ALA A 59 22.79 7.24 13.33
CA ALA A 59 24.21 7.25 13.62
C ALA A 59 25.03 8.22 12.73
N GLY A 60 24.38 9.06 11.92
CA GLY A 60 25.00 10.12 11.09
C GLY A 60 25.59 9.61 9.77
N ARG A 61 25.35 8.37 9.35
CA ARG A 61 25.82 7.87 8.06
C ARG A 61 25.15 8.60 6.90
N THR A 62 25.91 8.86 5.85
CA THR A 62 25.42 9.59 4.66
C THR A 62 24.62 8.68 3.73
N TRP A 63 23.80 9.25 2.88
CA TRP A 63 23.10 8.50 1.83
C TRP A 63 24.07 7.90 0.79
N GLN A 64 25.27 8.47 0.64
CA GLN A 64 26.31 7.91 -0.21
C GLN A 64 26.81 6.58 0.38
N GLU A 65 27.21 6.57 1.64
CA GLU A 65 27.67 5.34 2.33
C GLU A 65 26.62 4.25 2.33
N ILE A 66 25.35 4.63 2.54
CA ILE A 66 24.21 3.68 2.48
C ILE A 66 24.04 3.14 1.07
N GLY A 67 24.10 4.01 0.05
CA GLY A 67 24.03 3.62 -1.35
C GLY A 67 25.14 2.63 -1.74
N ASP A 68 26.37 2.91 -1.32
CA ASP A 68 27.53 2.05 -1.59
C ASP A 68 27.35 0.65 -0.98
N VAL A 69 26.84 0.55 0.26
CA VAL A 69 26.55 -0.74 0.92
C VAL A 69 25.41 -1.50 0.20
N LEU A 70 24.41 -0.77 -0.32
CA LEU A 70 23.25 -1.37 -0.98
C LEU A 70 23.51 -1.65 -2.48
N GLY A 71 24.70 -1.33 -3.00
CA GLY A 71 25.00 -1.46 -4.43
C GLY A 71 24.16 -0.53 -5.32
N THR A 72 23.77 0.65 -4.82
CA THR A 72 22.94 1.61 -5.53
C THR A 72 23.48 3.04 -5.42
N THR A 73 22.89 3.99 -6.16
CA THR A 73 23.30 5.37 -6.09
C THR A 73 22.78 6.06 -4.82
N ARG A 74 23.47 7.14 -4.38
CA ARG A 74 23.01 8.03 -3.31
C ARG A 74 21.55 8.44 -3.50
N GLN A 75 21.19 8.85 -4.72
CA GLN A 75 19.83 9.31 -5.04
C GLN A 75 18.81 8.17 -4.91
N ALA A 76 19.12 6.98 -5.44
CA ALA A 76 18.23 5.83 -5.36
C ALA A 76 18.04 5.35 -3.90
N ALA A 77 19.11 5.36 -3.09
CA ALA A 77 19.03 5.08 -1.67
C ALA A 77 18.12 6.09 -0.94
N PHE A 78 18.28 7.39 -1.24
CA PHE A 78 17.41 8.43 -0.69
C PHE A 78 15.95 8.28 -1.14
N GLN A 79 15.70 8.02 -2.42
CA GLN A 79 14.34 7.82 -2.93
C GLN A 79 13.64 6.61 -2.29
N ARG A 80 14.38 5.52 -2.04
CA ARG A 80 13.81 4.31 -1.46
C ARG A 80 13.59 4.40 0.05
N PHE A 81 14.49 5.05 0.79
CA PHE A 81 14.52 5.02 2.26
C PHE A 81 14.44 6.40 2.91
N GLY A 82 14.66 7.49 2.15
CA GLY A 82 14.62 8.85 2.66
C GLY A 82 13.21 9.24 3.04
N ARG A 83 13.09 9.89 4.20
CA ARG A 83 11.84 10.57 4.57
C ARG A 83 11.94 12.02 4.10
N PRO A 84 10.86 12.59 3.54
CA PRO A 84 10.81 14.03 3.31
C PRO A 84 11.13 14.75 4.62
N ALA A 85 12.09 15.66 4.58
CA ALA A 85 12.40 16.53 5.71
C ALA A 85 11.77 17.91 5.46
N ASP A 86 11.26 18.54 6.49
CA ASP A 86 10.80 19.92 6.43
C ASP A 86 12.01 20.82 6.03
N PRO A 87 11.94 21.50 4.90
CA PRO A 87 13.06 22.31 4.42
C PRO A 87 13.44 23.46 5.36
N ARG A 88 12.55 23.83 6.31
CA ARG A 88 12.81 24.91 7.28
C ARG A 88 13.46 24.43 8.55
N THR A 89 13.15 23.22 9.01
CA THR A 89 13.61 22.70 10.31
C THR A 89 14.57 21.53 10.16
N GLY A 90 14.69 20.92 8.98
CA GLY A 90 15.46 19.69 8.76
C GLY A 90 14.90 18.46 9.51
N ALA A 91 13.83 18.65 10.26
CA ALA A 91 13.18 17.55 10.97
C ALA A 91 12.55 16.58 9.95
N PRO A 92 12.61 15.24 10.18
CA PRO A 92 11.84 14.32 9.39
C PRO A 92 10.38 14.75 9.44
N MET A 93 9.76 14.97 8.29
CA MET A 93 8.31 15.10 8.27
C MET A 93 7.78 13.80 8.87
N ALA A 94 7.22 13.90 10.06
CA ALA A 94 6.51 12.76 10.64
C ALA A 94 5.56 12.27 9.56
N ALA A 95 5.58 10.97 9.28
CA ALA A 95 4.56 10.37 8.45
C ALA A 95 3.25 10.57 9.23
N ASN A 96 2.60 11.70 9.01
CA ASN A 96 1.26 11.98 9.51
C ASN A 96 0.29 11.12 8.68
N VAL A 97 0.49 9.81 8.78
CA VAL A 97 -0.48 8.87 8.26
C VAL A 97 -1.76 9.13 9.02
N LEU A 98 -2.78 9.55 8.31
CA LEU A 98 -4.09 9.82 8.89
C LEU A 98 -4.58 8.57 9.65
N PRO A 99 -4.87 8.68 10.96
CA PRO A 99 -5.47 7.58 11.69
C PRO A 99 -6.71 7.06 10.95
N GLU A 100 -6.86 5.73 10.90
CA GLU A 100 -7.99 5.07 10.25
C GLU A 100 -8.11 5.26 8.72
N ALA A 101 -7.12 5.82 8.04
CA ALA A 101 -7.14 6.01 6.58
C ALA A 101 -7.49 4.72 5.83
N ALA A 102 -6.93 3.59 6.24
CA ALA A 102 -7.23 2.28 5.67
C ALA A 102 -8.72 1.95 5.72
N ARG A 103 -9.34 2.09 6.90
CA ARG A 103 -10.77 1.80 7.10
C ARG A 103 -11.64 2.73 6.27
N ARG A 104 -11.29 4.02 6.22
CA ARG A 104 -12.05 5.03 5.46
C ARG A 104 -11.94 4.81 3.95
N ALA A 105 -10.76 4.45 3.44
CA ALA A 105 -10.57 4.14 2.03
C ALA A 105 -11.37 2.91 1.60
N VAL A 106 -11.36 1.85 2.43
CA VAL A 106 -12.18 0.66 2.19
C VAL A 106 -13.67 1.03 2.14
N ALA A 107 -14.16 1.91 3.02
CA ALA A 107 -15.55 2.37 3.00
C ALA A 107 -15.90 3.12 1.70
N VAL A 108 -15.07 4.08 1.29
CA VAL A 108 -15.28 4.82 0.01
C VAL A 108 -15.33 3.86 -1.19
N LEU A 109 -14.41 2.90 -1.26
CA LEU A 109 -14.38 1.93 -2.36
C LEU A 109 -15.55 0.93 -2.29
N ALA A 110 -16.02 0.59 -1.08
CA ALA A 110 -17.20 -0.24 -0.90
C ALA A 110 -18.49 0.50 -1.36
N ASP A 111 -18.63 1.77 -1.02
CA ASP A 111 -19.74 2.61 -1.48
C ASP A 111 -19.75 2.71 -3.01
N LEU A 112 -18.57 2.86 -3.66
CA LEU A 112 -18.45 2.82 -5.12
C LEU A 112 -18.89 1.46 -5.70
N ALA A 113 -18.44 0.37 -5.10
CA ALA A 113 -18.79 -0.98 -5.56
C ALA A 113 -20.28 -1.29 -5.40
N ALA A 114 -20.90 -0.71 -4.38
CA ALA A 114 -22.35 -0.80 -4.12
C ALA A 114 -23.20 0.13 -5.01
N GLY A 115 -22.57 1.08 -5.74
CA GLY A 115 -23.28 2.10 -6.52
C GLY A 115 -23.86 3.23 -5.67
N ASP A 116 -23.41 3.35 -4.41
CA ASP A 116 -23.82 4.47 -3.54
C ASP A 116 -22.90 5.67 -3.75
N TRP A 117 -23.14 6.38 -4.85
CA TRP A 117 -22.31 7.50 -5.29
C TRP A 117 -22.31 8.68 -4.32
N GLU A 118 -23.43 8.92 -3.64
CA GLU A 118 -23.51 9.99 -2.63
C GLU A 118 -22.71 9.65 -1.38
N ALA A 119 -22.77 8.40 -0.90
CA ALA A 119 -21.98 7.94 0.20
C ALA A 119 -20.47 8.00 -0.11
N ALA A 120 -20.07 7.55 -1.30
CA ALA A 120 -18.68 7.59 -1.75
C ALA A 120 -18.10 9.01 -1.77
N ARG A 121 -18.92 10.04 -2.07
CA ARG A 121 -18.52 11.46 -2.13
C ARG A 121 -18.57 12.18 -0.79
N ARG A 122 -19.11 11.57 0.24
CA ARG A 122 -19.37 12.23 1.55
C ARG A 122 -18.15 12.96 2.10
N ASP A 123 -16.99 12.34 1.99
CA ASP A 123 -15.74 12.84 2.55
C ASP A 123 -14.83 13.52 1.50
N PHE A 124 -15.29 13.78 0.29
CA PHE A 124 -14.54 14.53 -0.70
C PHE A 124 -14.26 15.95 -0.22
N ASP A 125 -13.08 16.49 -0.55
CA ASP A 125 -12.82 17.91 -0.41
C ASP A 125 -13.65 18.71 -1.45
N ASP A 126 -13.64 20.03 -1.32
CA ASP A 126 -14.44 20.90 -2.19
C ASP A 126 -13.98 20.79 -3.65
N THR A 127 -12.68 20.68 -3.89
CA THR A 127 -12.10 20.54 -5.23
C THR A 127 -12.58 19.25 -5.91
N MET A 128 -12.51 18.12 -5.19
CA MET A 128 -12.98 16.83 -5.69
C MET A 128 -14.50 16.83 -5.89
N ARG A 129 -15.23 17.46 -4.97
CA ARG A 129 -16.71 17.53 -5.03
C ARG A 129 -17.20 18.32 -6.23
N ASP A 130 -16.50 19.42 -6.55
CA ASP A 130 -16.82 20.26 -7.72
C ASP A 130 -16.41 19.57 -9.04
N ALA A 131 -15.29 18.84 -9.03
CA ALA A 131 -14.77 18.17 -10.22
C ALA A 131 -15.52 16.89 -10.58
N ILE A 132 -16.05 16.13 -9.57
CA ILE A 132 -16.60 14.80 -9.79
C ILE A 132 -17.99 14.69 -9.15
N GLY A 133 -19.02 14.80 -9.98
CA GLY A 133 -20.41 14.52 -9.61
C GLY A 133 -20.72 13.00 -9.56
N THR A 134 -21.88 12.64 -9.03
CA THR A 134 -22.38 11.26 -8.96
C THR A 134 -22.43 10.59 -10.32
N ASP A 135 -22.90 11.29 -11.36
CA ASP A 135 -22.99 10.77 -12.72
C ASP A 135 -21.60 10.42 -13.29
N ARG A 136 -20.60 11.24 -12.93
CA ARG A 136 -19.22 10.99 -13.37
C ARG A 136 -18.65 9.77 -12.68
N LEU A 137 -18.89 9.60 -11.36
CA LEU A 137 -18.47 8.40 -10.62
C LEU A 137 -19.12 7.14 -11.20
N ALA A 138 -20.44 7.18 -11.46
CA ALA A 138 -21.18 6.09 -12.07
C ALA A 138 -20.62 5.73 -13.45
N SER A 139 -20.31 6.74 -14.27
CA SER A 139 -19.75 6.53 -15.61
C SER A 139 -18.35 5.90 -15.55
N VAL A 140 -17.48 6.37 -14.66
CA VAL A 140 -16.12 5.81 -14.47
C VAL A 140 -16.21 4.37 -13.97
N TRP A 141 -17.07 4.09 -13.00
CA TRP A 141 -17.25 2.73 -12.48
C TRP A 141 -17.79 1.78 -13.57
N ALA A 142 -18.77 2.22 -14.34
CA ALA A 142 -19.30 1.45 -15.47
C ALA A 142 -18.22 1.15 -16.51
N GLN A 143 -17.29 2.09 -16.77
CA GLN A 143 -16.16 1.88 -17.66
C GLN A 143 -15.17 0.85 -17.10
N VAL A 144 -14.91 0.88 -15.80
CA VAL A 144 -14.07 -0.14 -15.14
C VAL A 144 -14.71 -1.52 -15.29
N ILE A 145 -16.00 -1.67 -14.94
CA ILE A 145 -16.74 -2.94 -15.10
C ILE A 145 -16.74 -3.40 -16.56
N GLY A 146 -16.93 -2.48 -17.50
CA GLY A 146 -16.89 -2.78 -18.94
C GLY A 146 -15.52 -3.27 -19.44
N THR A 147 -14.44 -3.00 -18.69
CA THR A 147 -13.07 -3.39 -19.04
C THR A 147 -12.66 -4.71 -18.39
N VAL A 148 -12.99 -4.91 -17.11
CA VAL A 148 -12.48 -6.02 -16.29
C VAL A 148 -13.58 -6.93 -15.71
N GLY A 149 -14.83 -6.74 -16.10
CA GLY A 149 -15.96 -7.54 -15.64
C GLY A 149 -16.54 -7.09 -14.29
N ALA A 150 -17.39 -7.92 -13.72
CA ALA A 150 -18.04 -7.63 -12.46
C ALA A 150 -17.06 -7.55 -11.29
N TYR A 151 -17.31 -6.61 -10.35
CA TYR A 151 -16.55 -6.51 -9.12
C TYR A 151 -16.84 -7.70 -8.19
N GLU A 152 -15.82 -8.28 -7.60
CA GLU A 152 -15.92 -9.45 -6.73
C GLU A 152 -15.58 -9.13 -5.27
N ARG A 153 -14.39 -8.57 -5.03
CA ARG A 153 -13.89 -8.33 -3.66
C ARG A 153 -12.74 -7.33 -3.61
N MET A 154 -12.41 -6.87 -2.41
CA MET A 154 -11.22 -6.07 -2.12
C MET A 154 -10.12 -6.88 -1.46
N GLY A 155 -8.87 -6.51 -1.72
CA GLY A 155 -7.70 -6.95 -0.98
C GLY A 155 -7.47 -6.14 0.30
N ALA A 156 -6.38 -6.44 0.97
CA ALA A 156 -5.95 -5.68 2.15
C ALA A 156 -5.46 -4.27 1.74
N PRO A 157 -5.86 -3.21 2.48
CA PRO A 157 -5.39 -1.86 2.23
C PRO A 157 -3.92 -1.69 2.61
N VAL A 158 -3.16 -0.96 1.77
CA VAL A 158 -1.77 -0.56 2.04
C VAL A 158 -1.73 0.95 2.17
N VAL A 159 -1.27 1.46 3.31
CA VAL A 159 -1.21 2.89 3.60
C VAL A 159 0.21 3.40 3.48
N HIS A 160 0.40 4.52 2.79
CA HIS A 160 1.68 5.19 2.67
C HIS A 160 1.51 6.71 2.60
N GLN A 161 2.61 7.44 2.80
CA GLN A 161 2.63 8.89 2.66
C GLN A 161 3.15 9.27 1.27
N ALA A 162 2.47 10.18 0.60
CA ALA A 162 2.90 10.78 -0.67
C ALA A 162 2.82 12.31 -0.56
N GLY A 163 3.98 12.95 -0.32
CA GLY A 163 4.02 14.37 -0.01
C GLY A 163 3.17 14.71 1.22
N ASP A 164 2.24 15.63 1.09
CA ASP A 164 1.34 16.06 2.17
C ASP A 164 0.08 15.19 2.31
N HIS A 165 -0.06 14.15 1.47
CA HIS A 165 -1.24 13.31 1.45
C HIS A 165 -0.95 11.93 2.06
N THR A 166 -1.91 11.41 2.81
CA THR A 166 -1.97 9.99 3.16
C THR A 166 -2.66 9.25 2.01
N VAL A 167 -1.98 8.29 1.39
CA VAL A 167 -2.52 7.50 0.29
C VAL A 167 -2.77 6.07 0.74
N VAL A 168 -3.91 5.53 0.35
CA VAL A 168 -4.28 4.15 0.60
C VAL A 168 -4.49 3.46 -0.74
N ASP A 169 -3.72 2.41 -0.98
CA ASP A 169 -3.85 1.53 -2.13
C ASP A 169 -4.63 0.28 -1.72
N VAL A 170 -5.61 -0.11 -2.51
CA VAL A 170 -6.42 -1.33 -2.31
C VAL A 170 -6.52 -2.07 -3.64
N VAL A 171 -6.16 -3.33 -3.66
CA VAL A 171 -6.40 -4.17 -4.85
C VAL A 171 -7.89 -4.50 -4.92
N LEU A 172 -8.49 -4.23 -6.06
CA LEU A 172 -9.89 -4.55 -6.38
C LEU A 172 -9.89 -5.71 -7.38
N PHE A 173 -10.51 -6.83 -7.00
CA PHE A 173 -10.62 -8.01 -7.84
C PHE A 173 -11.94 -7.98 -8.61
N PHE A 174 -11.85 -8.29 -9.88
CA PHE A 174 -12.95 -8.35 -10.83
C PHE A 174 -12.92 -9.68 -11.58
N GLU A 175 -14.00 -10.04 -12.24
CA GLU A 175 -14.18 -11.29 -12.99
C GLU A 175 -13.04 -11.58 -13.99
N ALA A 176 -12.54 -10.58 -14.69
CA ALA A 176 -11.54 -10.72 -15.75
C ALA A 176 -10.19 -10.06 -15.41
N GLY A 177 -9.94 -9.69 -14.14
CA GLY A 177 -8.66 -9.10 -13.76
C GLY A 177 -8.69 -8.37 -12.43
N GLU A 178 -7.68 -7.52 -12.23
CA GLU A 178 -7.57 -6.71 -11.02
C GLU A 178 -7.25 -5.26 -11.37
N MET A 179 -7.66 -4.35 -10.50
CA MET A 179 -7.35 -2.93 -10.56
C MET A 179 -6.82 -2.47 -9.19
N THR A 180 -6.12 -1.35 -9.16
CA THR A 180 -5.72 -0.71 -7.91
C THR A 180 -6.59 0.51 -7.67
N GLY A 181 -7.39 0.48 -6.60
CA GLY A 181 -8.07 1.64 -6.06
C GLY A 181 -7.11 2.45 -5.19
N LYS A 182 -6.94 3.73 -5.47
CA LYS A 182 -6.08 4.66 -4.70
C LYS A 182 -6.95 5.78 -4.15
N VAL A 183 -6.90 5.96 -2.83
CA VAL A 183 -7.60 7.05 -2.14
C VAL A 183 -6.57 7.94 -1.45
N ALA A 184 -6.48 9.20 -1.86
CA ALA A 184 -5.57 10.18 -1.27
C ALA A 184 -6.35 11.09 -0.32
N TYR A 185 -5.84 11.22 0.91
CA TYR A 185 -6.41 12.08 1.94
C TYR A 185 -5.52 13.30 2.18
N SER A 186 -6.14 14.48 2.26
CA SER A 186 -5.51 15.70 2.75
C SER A 186 -5.22 15.63 4.26
N ARG A 187 -4.51 16.62 4.78
CA ARG A 187 -4.25 16.76 6.23
C ARG A 187 -5.55 16.94 7.04
N ASP A 188 -6.60 17.49 6.43
CA ASP A 188 -7.91 17.69 7.04
C ASP A 188 -8.79 16.45 6.96
N ALA A 189 -8.20 15.31 6.64
CA ALA A 189 -8.89 14.04 6.53
C ALA A 189 -10.00 14.00 5.45
N LYS A 190 -9.92 14.85 4.43
CA LYS A 190 -10.80 14.84 3.27
C LYS A 190 -10.18 14.06 2.13
N VAL A 191 -11.00 13.44 1.30
CA VAL A 191 -10.55 12.78 0.07
C VAL A 191 -10.20 13.86 -0.96
N ALA A 192 -8.91 13.97 -1.25
CA ALA A 192 -8.33 14.89 -2.22
C ALA A 192 -7.99 14.22 -3.56
N GLY A 193 -8.13 12.90 -3.66
CA GLY A 193 -7.93 12.16 -4.89
C GLY A 193 -8.48 10.75 -4.81
N LEU A 194 -9.06 10.29 -5.91
CA LEU A 194 -9.60 8.94 -6.06
C LEU A 194 -9.28 8.45 -7.47
N TYR A 195 -8.57 7.31 -7.56
CA TYR A 195 -8.12 6.74 -8.82
C TYR A 195 -8.38 5.24 -8.83
N ILE A 196 -8.74 4.71 -10.00
CA ILE A 196 -8.78 3.26 -10.27
C ILE A 196 -7.92 3.02 -11.50
N THR A 197 -6.80 2.31 -11.30
CA THR A 197 -5.79 2.10 -12.34
C THR A 197 -5.43 0.62 -12.47
N PRO A 198 -4.94 0.17 -13.65
CA PRO A 198 -4.34 -1.15 -13.77
C PRO A 198 -3.19 -1.35 -12.78
N PRO A 199 -2.88 -2.60 -12.39
CA PRO A 199 -1.78 -2.90 -11.48
C PRO A 199 -0.45 -2.33 -11.98
N GLY A 200 0.35 -1.75 -11.07
CA GLY A 200 1.69 -1.23 -11.38
C GLY A 200 1.74 0.09 -12.15
N LYS A 201 0.61 0.69 -12.52
CA LYS A 201 0.58 2.01 -13.14
C LYS A 201 0.45 3.09 -12.07
N ALA A 202 1.42 4.03 -12.04
CA ALA A 202 1.28 5.27 -11.27
C ALA A 202 0.13 6.12 -11.84
N PRO A 203 -0.57 6.91 -11.03
CA PRO A 203 -1.60 7.83 -11.49
C PRO A 203 -1.02 8.95 -12.34
#